data_951be24221998361ece669778cd93741
#
_entry.id   951be24221998361ece669778cd93741
#
_cell.length_a   1.000
_cell.length_b   1.000
_cell.length_c   1.000
_cell.angle_alpha   90.00
_cell.angle_beta   90.00
_cell.angle_gamma   90.00
#
_symmetry.space_group_name_H-M   'P 1'
#
loop_
_entity.id
_entity.type
_entity.pdbx_description
1 polymer ?
#
loop_
_entity_poly.entity_id
_entity_poly.type
_entity_poly.pdbx_seq_one_letter_code
_entity_poly.pdbx_strand_id
1 'polypeptide(L)'
;MHEAEAHEVETHEVTIMASTVWKGHLTFGLVSFPIKLYSAARSESISFNQLHKTDSSRVKQVLYCQAEDKPIPRSEIVKGYEYEKDRYVVIEDEEAKKVAPVTAKVMEILEFVKAEQVDPIYFETSYYMAPDEAGEKPYALLFDALTKTGYAGVAKIAMHNREHIVILRPGKNGVLLHTMYYSHEIRKVDEFRTDLSLVKEKELALATSLVEALAGEFEPEKYKDTYRENLLQMIEAKKAGQEVVATPEPQQAKVVDILEALKASLAMAKKPVASAEEAPPARKRARG
;
A
#
# COMPACT_ATOMS: atom_id res chain seq x y z
N MET A 1 54.04 12.63 -17.05
CA MET A 1 52.79 13.41 -17.09
C MET A 1 51.76 12.57 -17.82
N HIS A 2 50.90 11.88 -17.10
CA HIS A 2 49.69 11.26 -17.62
C HIS A 2 48.54 11.81 -16.77
N GLU A 3 47.72 12.64 -17.40
CA GLU A 3 46.49 13.13 -16.86
C GLU A 3 45.48 11.97 -16.83
N ALA A 4 44.93 11.71 -15.65
CA ALA A 4 43.81 10.79 -15.46
C ALA A 4 42.53 11.59 -15.68
N GLU A 5 41.83 11.31 -16.79
CA GLU A 5 40.47 11.79 -17.03
C GLU A 5 39.53 11.11 -16.05
N ALA A 6 38.96 11.91 -15.16
CA ALA A 6 37.83 11.48 -14.32
C ALA A 6 36.55 11.44 -15.17
N HIS A 7 36.03 10.26 -15.41
CA HIS A 7 34.66 10.10 -15.94
C HIS A 7 33.67 10.47 -14.83
N GLU A 8 33.04 11.63 -14.99
CA GLU A 8 31.83 12.00 -14.27
C GLU A 8 30.69 11.08 -14.74
N VAL A 9 30.22 10.23 -13.84
CA VAL A 9 29.01 9.46 -14.04
C VAL A 9 27.83 10.42 -13.83
N GLU A 10 27.26 10.94 -14.91
CA GLU A 10 25.97 11.63 -14.88
C GLU A 10 24.89 10.66 -14.41
N THR A 11 24.48 10.80 -13.14
CA THR A 11 23.28 10.19 -12.63
C THR A 11 22.07 10.89 -13.26
N HIS A 12 21.53 10.30 -14.31
CA HIS A 12 20.24 10.69 -14.84
C HIS A 12 19.16 10.38 -13.77
N GLU A 13 18.79 11.39 -12.99
CA GLU A 13 17.54 11.37 -12.24
C GLU A 13 16.39 11.27 -13.24
N VAL A 14 15.89 10.05 -13.43
CA VAL A 14 14.65 9.83 -14.15
C VAL A 14 13.54 10.39 -13.29
N THR A 15 13.19 11.65 -13.52
CA THR A 15 11.97 12.26 -12.96
C THR A 15 10.78 11.52 -13.55
N ILE A 16 10.36 10.44 -12.89
CA ILE A 16 9.14 9.73 -13.25
C ILE A 16 7.98 10.67 -12.90
N MET A 17 7.48 11.40 -13.89
CA MET A 17 6.27 12.20 -13.75
C MET A 17 5.13 11.26 -13.36
N ALA A 18 4.67 11.34 -12.11
CA ALA A 18 3.53 10.57 -11.65
C ALA A 18 2.31 10.94 -12.51
N SER A 19 1.65 9.93 -13.10
CA SER A 19 0.45 10.17 -13.89
C SER A 19 -0.68 10.69 -13.01
N THR A 20 -1.40 11.71 -13.51
CA THR A 20 -2.58 12.25 -12.83
C THR A 20 -3.67 11.18 -12.79
N VAL A 21 -4.14 10.84 -11.59
CA VAL A 21 -5.22 9.88 -11.37
C VAL A 21 -6.58 10.55 -11.50
N TRP A 22 -6.69 11.78 -11.04
CA TRP A 22 -7.92 12.58 -11.10
C TRP A 22 -7.58 14.07 -11.23
N LYS A 23 -8.43 14.80 -11.96
CA LYS A 23 -8.36 16.25 -12.12
C LYS A 23 -9.75 16.84 -11.99
N GLY A 24 -9.89 17.90 -11.19
CA GLY A 24 -11.16 18.58 -10.96
C GLY A 24 -11.00 19.79 -10.06
N HIS A 25 -12.08 20.20 -9.43
CA HIS A 25 -12.11 21.34 -8.51
C HIS A 25 -12.37 20.86 -7.08
N LEU A 26 -11.61 21.41 -6.13
CA LEU A 26 -11.91 21.32 -4.71
C LEU A 26 -12.70 22.55 -4.30
N THR A 27 -13.81 22.32 -3.59
CA THR A 27 -14.68 23.37 -3.09
C THR A 27 -14.83 23.28 -1.57
N PHE A 28 -14.64 24.38 -0.87
CA PHE A 28 -14.97 24.52 0.54
C PHE A 28 -15.63 25.88 0.79
N GLY A 29 -16.87 25.86 1.26
CA GLY A 29 -17.72 27.07 1.33
C GLY A 29 -17.89 27.69 -0.06
N LEU A 30 -17.51 28.96 -0.21
CA LEU A 30 -17.60 29.70 -1.48
C LEU A 30 -16.28 29.65 -2.29
N VAL A 31 -15.25 29.04 -1.77
CA VAL A 31 -13.94 28.93 -2.45
C VAL A 31 -13.89 27.67 -3.28
N SER A 32 -13.61 27.80 -4.57
CA SER A 32 -13.42 26.67 -5.49
C SER A 32 -12.15 26.88 -6.30
N PHE A 33 -11.31 25.86 -6.40
CA PHE A 33 -10.04 25.94 -7.12
C PHE A 33 -9.64 24.59 -7.73
N PRO A 34 -8.90 24.61 -8.86
CA PRO A 34 -8.51 23.41 -9.57
C PRO A 34 -7.38 22.68 -8.87
N ILE A 35 -7.51 21.34 -8.83
CA ILE A 35 -6.53 20.43 -8.24
C ILE A 35 -6.30 19.19 -9.11
N LYS A 36 -5.17 18.52 -8.87
CA LYS A 36 -4.81 17.22 -9.42
C LYS A 36 -4.48 16.25 -8.29
N LEU A 37 -4.84 14.99 -8.49
CA LEU A 37 -4.46 13.90 -7.58
C LEU A 37 -3.46 12.96 -8.26
N TYR A 38 -2.47 12.56 -7.51
CA TYR A 38 -1.42 11.62 -7.90
C TYR A 38 -1.39 10.48 -6.90
N SER A 39 -1.18 9.24 -7.37
CA SER A 39 -1.02 8.12 -6.43
C SER A 39 0.17 8.36 -5.50
N ALA A 40 -0.05 8.26 -4.19
CA ALA A 40 1.01 8.46 -3.20
C ALA A 40 1.94 7.25 -3.06
N ALA A 41 1.45 6.07 -3.45
CA ALA A 41 2.21 4.83 -3.39
C ALA A 41 1.90 3.97 -4.61
N ARG A 42 2.85 3.14 -4.99
CA ARG A 42 2.66 2.09 -6.00
C ARG A 42 3.22 0.78 -5.44
N SER A 43 2.55 -0.32 -5.74
CA SER A 43 3.10 -1.63 -5.41
C SER A 43 4.24 -1.97 -6.37
N GLU A 44 5.41 -2.28 -5.83
CA GLU A 44 6.57 -2.77 -6.58
C GLU A 44 6.64 -4.29 -6.55
N SER A 45 5.62 -4.97 -7.06
CA SER A 45 5.64 -6.42 -7.19
C SER A 45 6.44 -6.86 -8.42
N ILE A 46 7.18 -7.98 -8.28
CA ILE A 46 7.84 -8.61 -9.42
C ILE A 46 6.76 -9.29 -10.26
N SER A 47 6.59 -8.84 -11.51
CA SER A 47 5.61 -9.40 -12.42
C SER A 47 6.21 -10.56 -13.23
N PHE A 48 5.46 -11.67 -13.33
CA PHE A 48 5.81 -12.82 -14.13
C PHE A 48 4.88 -12.94 -15.34
N ASN A 49 5.45 -13.24 -16.51
CA ASN A 49 4.66 -13.64 -17.66
C ASN A 49 4.31 -15.13 -17.53
N GLN A 50 3.08 -15.49 -17.92
CA GLN A 50 2.69 -16.88 -18.03
C GLN A 50 3.31 -17.48 -19.29
N LEU A 51 4.03 -18.58 -19.12
CA LEU A 51 4.71 -19.27 -20.20
C LEU A 51 4.21 -20.72 -20.29
N HIS A 52 4.15 -21.25 -21.51
CA HIS A 52 3.88 -22.65 -21.76
C HIS A 52 5.04 -23.50 -21.27
N LYS A 53 4.76 -24.53 -20.47
CA LYS A 53 5.78 -25.34 -19.77
C LYS A 53 6.75 -26.05 -20.72
N THR A 54 6.28 -26.42 -21.91
CA THR A 54 7.02 -27.26 -22.85
C THR A 54 8.07 -26.48 -23.65
N ASP A 55 7.74 -25.26 -24.07
CA ASP A 55 8.53 -24.48 -25.02
C ASP A 55 8.83 -23.05 -24.57
N SER A 56 8.40 -22.70 -23.35
CA SER A 56 8.54 -21.35 -22.77
C SER A 56 7.93 -20.22 -23.61
N SER A 57 7.00 -20.54 -24.52
CA SER A 57 6.27 -19.54 -25.28
C SER A 57 5.27 -18.77 -24.40
N ARG A 58 4.98 -17.51 -24.74
CA ARG A 58 3.99 -16.71 -24.02
C ARG A 58 2.59 -17.24 -24.24
N VAL A 59 1.84 -17.44 -23.15
CA VAL A 59 0.41 -17.80 -23.19
C VAL A 59 -0.44 -16.55 -23.34
N LYS A 60 -1.48 -16.62 -24.21
CA LYS A 60 -2.52 -15.60 -24.35
C LYS A 60 -3.80 -16.08 -23.68
N GLN A 61 -4.45 -15.18 -22.93
CA GLN A 61 -5.80 -15.43 -22.42
C GLN A 61 -6.81 -14.99 -23.49
N VAL A 62 -7.73 -15.88 -23.80
CA VAL A 62 -8.83 -15.65 -24.75
C VAL A 62 -10.14 -15.74 -24.00
N LEU A 63 -11.02 -14.75 -24.25
CA LEU A 63 -12.37 -14.76 -23.70
C LEU A 63 -13.20 -15.77 -24.50
N TYR A 64 -13.90 -16.64 -23.81
CA TYR A 64 -14.61 -17.78 -24.40
C TYR A 64 -16.06 -17.79 -23.99
N CYS A 65 -16.99 -17.87 -24.97
CA CYS A 65 -18.42 -17.99 -24.70
C CYS A 65 -18.76 -19.45 -24.48
N GLN A 66 -19.24 -19.78 -23.29
CA GLN A 66 -19.59 -21.15 -22.94
C GLN A 66 -20.81 -21.68 -23.71
N ALA A 67 -21.77 -20.81 -24.04
CA ALA A 67 -22.97 -21.22 -24.76
C ALA A 67 -22.71 -21.48 -26.26
N GLU A 68 -21.80 -20.75 -26.89
CA GLU A 68 -21.49 -20.88 -28.30
C GLU A 68 -20.24 -21.73 -28.57
N ASP A 69 -19.55 -22.16 -27.50
CA ASP A 69 -18.32 -22.96 -27.56
C ASP A 69 -17.24 -22.38 -28.48
N LYS A 70 -17.06 -21.03 -28.44
CA LYS A 70 -16.10 -20.31 -29.26
C LYS A 70 -15.47 -19.11 -28.56
N PRO A 71 -14.26 -18.67 -28.96
CA PRO A 71 -13.68 -17.44 -28.50
C PRO A 71 -14.46 -16.22 -29.03
N ILE A 72 -14.64 -15.22 -28.17
CA ILE A 72 -15.33 -13.97 -28.52
C ILE A 72 -14.44 -12.75 -28.31
N PRO A 73 -14.55 -11.71 -29.16
CA PRO A 73 -13.83 -10.48 -28.99
C PRO A 73 -14.41 -9.68 -27.82
N ARG A 74 -13.59 -8.81 -27.23
CA ARG A 74 -13.97 -7.97 -26.10
C ARG A 74 -15.13 -7.01 -26.42
N SER A 75 -15.30 -6.65 -27.68
CA SER A 75 -16.37 -5.78 -28.18
C SER A 75 -17.77 -6.41 -28.11
N GLU A 76 -17.85 -7.73 -27.99
CA GLU A 76 -19.12 -8.45 -27.86
C GLU A 76 -19.51 -8.70 -26.40
N ILE A 77 -18.73 -8.18 -25.43
CA ILE A 77 -19.00 -8.38 -24.01
C ILE A 77 -19.76 -7.17 -23.47
N VAL A 78 -20.86 -7.45 -22.80
CA VAL A 78 -21.67 -6.49 -22.06
C VAL A 78 -21.58 -6.76 -20.56
N LYS A 79 -21.93 -5.78 -19.73
CA LYS A 79 -22.00 -5.93 -18.27
C LYS A 79 -23.39 -6.42 -17.88
N GLY A 80 -23.45 -7.55 -17.17
CA GLY A 80 -24.71 -8.08 -16.62
C GLY A 80 -24.70 -8.00 -15.09
N TYR A 81 -25.75 -7.43 -14.49
CA TYR A 81 -26.00 -7.49 -13.04
C TYR A 81 -26.90 -8.68 -12.75
N GLU A 82 -26.40 -9.64 -11.99
CA GLU A 82 -27.18 -10.80 -11.57
C GLU A 82 -28.08 -10.40 -10.39
N TYR A 83 -29.38 -10.41 -10.60
CA TYR A 83 -30.38 -10.07 -9.57
C TYR A 83 -31.08 -11.31 -8.99
N GLU A 84 -31.10 -12.42 -9.73
CA GLU A 84 -31.47 -13.76 -9.29
C GLU A 84 -30.53 -14.76 -9.96
N LYS A 85 -30.41 -15.94 -9.42
CA LYS A 85 -29.53 -17.00 -9.97
C LYS A 85 -29.79 -17.19 -11.47
N ASP A 86 -28.76 -17.05 -12.28
CA ASP A 86 -28.75 -17.17 -13.74
C ASP A 86 -29.67 -16.15 -14.48
N ARG A 87 -30.10 -15.05 -13.81
CA ARG A 87 -30.89 -13.98 -14.40
C ARG A 87 -30.15 -12.64 -14.32
N TYR A 88 -29.93 -12.03 -15.47
CA TYR A 88 -29.08 -10.84 -15.60
C TYR A 88 -29.87 -9.68 -16.19
N VAL A 89 -29.62 -8.48 -15.67
CA VAL A 89 -29.93 -7.21 -16.32
C VAL A 89 -28.67 -6.70 -17.00
N VAL A 90 -28.75 -6.53 -18.31
CA VAL A 90 -27.65 -5.94 -19.09
C VAL A 90 -27.61 -4.44 -18.85
N ILE A 91 -26.44 -3.91 -18.58
CA ILE A 91 -26.19 -2.48 -18.36
C ILE A 91 -25.19 -2.01 -19.43
N GLU A 92 -25.62 -1.12 -20.29
CA GLU A 92 -24.77 -0.50 -21.30
C GLU A 92 -23.90 0.61 -20.68
N ASP A 93 -22.71 0.84 -21.26
CA ASP A 93 -21.78 1.86 -20.76
C ASP A 93 -22.39 3.28 -20.80
N GLU A 94 -23.30 3.54 -21.74
CA GLU A 94 -24.04 4.81 -21.86
C GLU A 94 -25.10 4.99 -20.78
N GLU A 95 -25.71 3.92 -20.33
CA GLU A 95 -26.65 3.97 -19.19
C GLU A 95 -25.90 4.22 -17.89
N ALA A 96 -24.76 3.56 -17.68
CA ALA A 96 -23.91 3.79 -16.53
C ALA A 96 -23.41 5.25 -16.45
N LYS A 97 -23.11 5.89 -17.60
CA LYS A 97 -22.73 7.30 -17.67
C LYS A 97 -23.85 8.27 -17.24
N LYS A 98 -25.11 7.93 -17.52
CA LYS A 98 -26.26 8.78 -17.14
C LYS A 98 -26.47 8.89 -15.63
N VAL A 99 -26.05 7.87 -14.87
CA VAL A 99 -26.15 7.85 -13.40
C VAL A 99 -24.82 8.25 -12.71
N ALA A 100 -23.83 8.71 -13.50
CA ALA A 100 -22.55 9.15 -12.94
C ALA A 100 -22.76 10.37 -12.01
N PRO A 101 -22.18 10.37 -10.79
CA PRO A 101 -22.38 11.42 -9.82
C PRO A 101 -21.70 12.74 -10.26
N VAL A 102 -22.23 13.88 -9.82
CA VAL A 102 -21.66 15.22 -10.04
C VAL A 102 -20.23 15.34 -9.47
N THR A 103 -19.93 14.57 -8.44
CA THR A 103 -18.62 14.46 -7.79
C THR A 103 -17.50 13.94 -8.69
N ALA A 104 -17.81 13.58 -9.95
CA ALA A 104 -16.79 13.20 -10.95
C ALA A 104 -15.81 14.32 -11.32
N LYS A 105 -16.19 15.58 -11.17
CA LYS A 105 -15.36 16.75 -11.51
C LYS A 105 -15.22 17.76 -10.36
N VAL A 106 -16.02 17.65 -9.31
CA VAL A 106 -16.03 18.56 -8.17
C VAL A 106 -15.97 17.73 -6.90
N MET A 107 -15.00 18.04 -6.06
CA MET A 107 -14.87 17.50 -4.71
C MET A 107 -15.25 18.60 -3.73
N GLU A 108 -16.29 18.41 -2.96
CA GLU A 108 -16.78 19.34 -1.97
C GLU A 108 -16.41 18.89 -0.57
N ILE A 109 -15.77 19.77 0.21
CA ILE A 109 -15.55 19.52 1.64
C ILE A 109 -16.88 19.73 2.36
N LEU A 110 -17.38 18.68 2.98
CA LEU A 110 -18.66 18.66 3.69
C LEU A 110 -18.53 19.17 5.12
N GLU A 111 -17.44 18.78 5.77
CA GLU A 111 -17.15 19.13 7.17
C GLU A 111 -15.65 19.02 7.48
N PHE A 112 -15.27 19.52 8.65
CA PHE A 112 -13.92 19.34 9.21
C PHE A 112 -14.02 18.62 10.54
N VAL A 113 -13.19 17.58 10.71
CA VAL A 113 -13.10 16.75 11.91
C VAL A 113 -11.67 16.78 12.47
N LYS A 114 -11.50 16.51 13.76
CA LYS A 114 -10.14 16.35 14.30
C LYS A 114 -9.48 15.13 13.69
N ALA A 115 -8.25 15.28 13.22
CA ALA A 115 -7.52 14.19 12.56
C ALA A 115 -7.41 12.92 13.44
N GLU A 116 -7.29 13.09 14.75
CA GLU A 116 -7.23 12.01 15.76
C GLU A 116 -8.54 11.18 15.87
N GLN A 117 -9.67 11.73 15.43
CA GLN A 117 -10.96 11.03 15.49
C GLN A 117 -11.16 10.07 14.31
N VAL A 118 -10.31 10.16 13.28
CA VAL A 118 -10.41 9.31 12.11
C VAL A 118 -9.61 8.04 12.35
N ASP A 119 -10.32 6.94 12.61
CA ASP A 119 -9.67 5.64 12.81
C ASP A 119 -8.98 5.18 11.51
N PRO A 120 -7.69 4.80 11.56
CA PRO A 120 -6.95 4.30 10.41
C PRO A 120 -7.61 3.11 9.67
N ILE A 121 -8.49 2.35 10.31
CA ILE A 121 -9.23 1.22 9.72
C ILE A 121 -10.07 1.64 8.50
N TYR A 122 -10.48 2.92 8.45
CA TYR A 122 -11.25 3.45 7.33
C TYR A 122 -10.40 3.81 6.12
N PHE A 123 -9.07 3.95 6.23
CA PHE A 123 -8.22 4.36 5.12
C PHE A 123 -8.03 3.22 4.11
N GLU A 124 -8.27 3.53 2.82
CA GLU A 124 -8.13 2.59 1.71
C GLU A 124 -6.89 2.89 0.87
N THR A 125 -6.89 4.02 0.16
CA THR A 125 -5.82 4.42 -0.76
C THR A 125 -5.42 5.87 -0.53
N SER A 126 -4.12 6.14 -0.66
CA SER A 126 -3.55 7.47 -0.43
C SER A 126 -3.14 8.15 -1.73
N TYR A 127 -3.38 9.46 -1.80
CA TYR A 127 -3.04 10.31 -2.93
C TYR A 127 -2.35 11.60 -2.45
N TYR A 128 -1.40 12.09 -3.24
CA TYR A 128 -0.92 13.46 -3.14
C TYR A 128 -1.88 14.38 -3.87
N MET A 129 -2.28 15.48 -3.24
CA MET A 129 -3.06 16.55 -3.86
C MET A 129 -2.12 17.71 -4.20
N ALA A 130 -2.17 18.16 -5.43
CA ALA A 130 -1.44 19.33 -5.89
C ALA A 130 -2.40 20.35 -6.51
N PRO A 131 -2.12 21.66 -6.41
CA PRO A 131 -2.87 22.67 -7.15
C PRO A 131 -2.65 22.51 -8.66
N ASP A 132 -3.65 22.82 -9.46
CA ASP A 132 -3.51 23.09 -10.88
C ASP A 132 -3.42 24.62 -11.11
N GLU A 133 -3.22 25.06 -12.35
CA GLU A 133 -3.06 26.47 -12.70
C GLU A 133 -4.12 27.36 -12.03
N ALA A 134 -3.68 28.45 -11.41
CA ALA A 134 -4.48 29.38 -10.62
C ALA A 134 -5.06 28.81 -9.30
N GLY A 135 -4.70 27.60 -8.89
CA GLY A 135 -5.12 26.98 -7.62
C GLY A 135 -4.13 27.14 -6.47
N GLU A 136 -2.94 27.70 -6.69
CA GLU A 136 -1.83 27.68 -5.73
C GLU A 136 -2.15 28.43 -4.43
N LYS A 137 -2.71 29.64 -4.52
CA LYS A 137 -3.01 30.48 -3.36
C LYS A 137 -4.09 29.87 -2.46
N PRO A 138 -5.29 29.49 -2.96
CA PRO A 138 -6.30 28.85 -2.13
C PRO A 138 -5.86 27.48 -1.60
N TYR A 139 -5.05 26.72 -2.37
CA TYR A 139 -4.46 25.49 -1.90
C TYR A 139 -3.52 25.71 -0.70
N ALA A 140 -2.59 26.67 -0.81
CA ALA A 140 -1.67 27.02 0.27
C ALA A 140 -2.41 27.48 1.54
N LEU A 141 -3.47 28.28 1.36
CA LEU A 141 -4.33 28.71 2.46
C LEU A 141 -4.99 27.52 3.18
N LEU A 142 -5.56 26.58 2.41
CA LEU A 142 -6.17 25.38 2.99
C LEU A 142 -5.14 24.52 3.72
N PHE A 143 -3.96 24.28 3.11
CA PHE A 143 -2.88 23.52 3.72
C PHE A 143 -2.41 24.10 5.04
N ASP A 144 -2.16 25.43 5.10
CA ASP A 144 -1.73 26.13 6.31
C ASP A 144 -2.82 26.09 7.40
N ALA A 145 -4.09 26.27 7.01
CA ALA A 145 -5.23 26.21 7.92
C ALA A 145 -5.36 24.81 8.56
N LEU A 146 -5.30 23.74 7.76
CA LEU A 146 -5.35 22.35 8.26
C LEU A 146 -4.17 22.04 9.18
N THR A 147 -2.97 22.51 8.82
CA THR A 147 -1.75 22.31 9.62
C THR A 147 -1.85 23.00 10.98
N LYS A 148 -2.31 24.24 11.03
CA LYS A 148 -2.42 25.02 12.27
C LYS A 148 -3.53 24.56 13.19
N THR A 149 -4.62 24.05 12.62
CA THR A 149 -5.81 23.67 13.41
C THR A 149 -5.81 22.21 13.83
N GLY A 150 -5.03 21.33 13.15
CA GLY A 150 -5.06 19.89 13.38
C GLY A 150 -6.34 19.20 12.88
N TYR A 151 -7.15 19.91 12.08
CA TYR A 151 -8.35 19.34 11.47
C TYR A 151 -8.04 18.67 10.13
N ALA A 152 -8.90 17.71 9.77
CA ALA A 152 -8.96 17.08 8.47
C ALA A 152 -10.30 17.40 7.80
N GLY A 153 -10.29 17.62 6.49
CA GLY A 153 -11.54 17.87 5.73
C GLY A 153 -12.14 16.55 5.28
N VAL A 154 -13.44 16.37 5.51
CA VAL A 154 -14.22 15.23 4.97
C VAL A 154 -14.86 15.68 3.68
N ALA A 155 -14.64 14.95 2.58
CA ALA A 155 -15.20 15.28 1.28
C ALA A 155 -15.71 14.03 0.56
N LYS A 156 -16.34 14.24 -0.60
CA LYS A 156 -16.73 13.17 -1.53
C LYS A 156 -16.13 13.38 -2.89
N ILE A 157 -15.73 12.29 -3.53
CA ILE A 157 -15.16 12.29 -4.88
C ILE A 157 -15.64 11.06 -5.64
N ALA A 158 -15.90 11.20 -6.93
CA ALA A 158 -16.13 10.04 -7.79
C ALA A 158 -14.88 9.73 -8.60
N MET A 159 -14.38 8.52 -8.43
CA MET A 159 -13.26 7.93 -9.16
C MET A 159 -13.58 6.49 -9.55
N HIS A 160 -13.13 6.04 -10.72
CA HIS A 160 -13.30 4.66 -11.19
C HIS A 160 -14.77 4.16 -11.15
N ASN A 161 -15.72 5.02 -11.52
CA ASN A 161 -17.18 4.73 -11.52
C ASN A 161 -17.77 4.46 -10.12
N ARG A 162 -17.14 4.96 -9.08
CA ARG A 162 -17.63 4.87 -7.70
C ARG A 162 -17.45 6.19 -6.99
N GLU A 163 -18.40 6.56 -6.14
CA GLU A 163 -18.25 7.65 -5.18
C GLU A 163 -17.52 7.13 -3.94
N HIS A 164 -16.52 7.88 -3.48
CA HIS A 164 -15.76 7.61 -2.27
C HIS A 164 -15.91 8.76 -1.28
N ILE A 165 -16.02 8.46 0.00
CA ILE A 165 -15.71 9.41 1.05
C ILE A 165 -14.19 9.55 1.07
N VAL A 166 -13.68 10.76 1.24
CA VAL A 166 -12.26 11.04 1.34
C VAL A 166 -11.94 11.93 2.53
N ILE A 167 -10.75 11.75 3.06
CA ILE A 167 -10.17 12.62 4.09
C ILE A 167 -9.01 13.40 3.49
N LEU A 168 -9.04 14.72 3.66
CA LEU A 168 -7.94 15.62 3.33
C LEU A 168 -7.23 16.01 4.62
N ARG A 169 -5.95 15.72 4.73
CA ARG A 169 -5.14 16.07 5.90
C ARG A 169 -3.80 16.68 5.49
N PRO A 170 -3.18 17.51 6.35
CA PRO A 170 -1.85 18.00 6.06
C PRO A 170 -0.84 16.83 6.09
N GLY A 171 0.01 16.76 5.07
CA GLY A 171 1.20 15.93 5.02
C GLY A 171 2.47 16.76 5.23
N LYS A 172 3.64 16.16 5.01
CA LYS A 172 4.93 16.83 5.21
C LYS A 172 5.12 18.06 4.29
N ASN A 173 4.72 17.94 3.02
CA ASN A 173 4.97 18.97 1.99
C ASN A 173 3.71 19.37 1.20
N GLY A 174 2.52 19.09 1.72
CA GLY A 174 1.26 19.38 1.04
C GLY A 174 0.10 18.55 1.59
N VAL A 175 -1.06 18.69 0.97
CA VAL A 175 -2.26 17.98 1.40
C VAL A 175 -2.24 16.54 0.88
N LEU A 176 -2.50 15.61 1.78
CA LEU A 176 -2.75 14.20 1.47
C LEU A 176 -4.26 13.97 1.43
N LEU A 177 -4.69 13.19 0.47
CA LEU A 177 -6.05 12.70 0.36
C LEU A 177 -6.04 11.18 0.53
N HIS A 178 -6.94 10.68 1.37
CA HIS A 178 -7.15 9.24 1.53
C HIS A 178 -8.59 8.91 1.16
N THR A 179 -8.79 7.93 0.26
CA THR A 179 -10.12 7.31 0.10
C THR A 179 -10.41 6.48 1.33
N MET A 180 -11.71 6.36 1.64
CA MET A 180 -12.15 5.69 2.84
C MET A 180 -13.19 4.62 2.51
N TYR A 181 -13.18 3.55 3.30
CA TYR A 181 -14.29 2.61 3.34
C TYR A 181 -15.52 3.26 3.96
N TYR A 182 -16.69 2.91 3.45
CA TYR A 182 -17.94 3.24 4.12
C TYR A 182 -18.11 2.38 5.38
N SER A 183 -18.88 2.88 6.35
CA SER A 183 -19.11 2.17 7.61
C SER A 183 -19.65 0.75 7.44
N HIS A 184 -20.46 0.50 6.40
CA HIS A 184 -21.01 -0.82 6.11
C HIS A 184 -20.01 -1.80 5.48
N GLU A 185 -18.85 -1.32 5.01
CA GLU A 185 -17.77 -2.13 4.44
C GLU A 185 -16.79 -2.62 5.52
N ILE A 186 -16.79 -1.98 6.69
CA ILE A 186 -15.98 -2.39 7.83
C ILE A 186 -16.65 -3.60 8.51
N ARG A 187 -15.87 -4.66 8.71
CA ARG A 187 -16.35 -5.85 9.44
C ARG A 187 -16.60 -5.51 10.91
N LYS A 188 -17.68 -6.06 11.47
CA LYS A 188 -17.99 -5.84 12.87
C LYS A 188 -16.94 -6.49 13.77
N VAL A 189 -16.45 -5.73 14.75
CA VAL A 189 -15.39 -6.15 15.70
C VAL A 189 -15.86 -7.23 16.67
N ASP A 190 -17.17 -7.44 16.83
CA ASP A 190 -17.76 -8.36 17.82
C ASP A 190 -17.30 -9.83 17.68
N GLU A 191 -16.78 -10.19 16.48
CA GLU A 191 -16.21 -11.53 16.21
C GLU A 191 -14.77 -11.69 16.76
N PHE A 192 -14.10 -10.61 17.15
CA PHE A 192 -12.68 -10.58 17.52
C PHE A 192 -12.47 -10.02 18.93
N ARG A 193 -13.20 -10.55 19.91
CA ARG A 193 -13.09 -10.07 21.28
C ARG A 193 -11.81 -10.56 21.95
N THR A 194 -11.09 -9.63 22.59
CA THR A 194 -9.96 -9.96 23.45
C THR A 194 -10.46 -10.10 24.87
N ASP A 195 -10.21 -11.25 25.50
CA ASP A 195 -10.54 -11.49 26.90
C ASP A 195 -9.38 -11.00 27.79
N LEU A 196 -9.53 -9.80 28.33
CA LEU A 196 -8.55 -9.21 29.24
C LEU A 196 -8.51 -9.88 30.60
N SER A 197 -9.52 -10.70 30.98
CA SER A 197 -9.54 -11.42 32.27
C SER A 197 -8.45 -12.50 32.35
N LEU A 198 -7.90 -12.92 31.24
CA LEU A 198 -6.79 -13.87 31.14
C LEU A 198 -5.44 -13.26 31.52
N VAL A 199 -5.32 -11.94 31.58
CA VAL A 199 -4.07 -11.23 31.82
C VAL A 199 -3.78 -11.11 33.30
N LYS A 200 -2.62 -11.63 33.71
CA LYS A 200 -2.14 -11.49 35.09
C LYS A 200 -1.27 -10.23 35.24
N GLU A 201 -1.37 -9.55 36.38
CA GLU A 201 -0.68 -8.29 36.65
C GLU A 201 0.85 -8.37 36.48
N LYS A 202 1.48 -9.47 36.93
CA LYS A 202 2.92 -9.69 36.76
C LYS A 202 3.35 -9.90 35.30
N GLU A 203 2.52 -10.56 34.51
CA GLU A 203 2.76 -10.77 33.07
C GLU A 203 2.62 -9.46 32.34
N LEU A 204 1.59 -8.66 32.67
CA LEU A 204 1.38 -7.33 32.09
C LEU A 204 2.57 -6.39 32.37
N ALA A 205 3.06 -6.35 33.61
CA ALA A 205 4.19 -5.50 33.97
C ALA A 205 5.46 -5.86 33.17
N LEU A 206 5.74 -7.15 32.98
CA LEU A 206 6.88 -7.60 32.17
C LEU A 206 6.68 -7.30 30.68
N ALA A 207 5.47 -7.49 30.15
CA ALA A 207 5.14 -7.17 28.77
C ALA A 207 5.27 -5.66 28.51
N THR A 208 4.78 -4.82 29.41
CA THR A 208 4.95 -3.35 29.32
C THR A 208 6.42 -2.97 29.30
N SER A 209 7.23 -3.51 30.22
CA SER A 209 8.67 -3.23 30.23
C SER A 209 9.39 -3.70 28.95
N LEU A 210 8.95 -4.79 28.33
CA LEU A 210 9.50 -5.25 27.05
C LEU A 210 9.12 -4.31 25.90
N VAL A 211 7.85 -3.86 25.84
CA VAL A 211 7.38 -2.88 24.85
C VAL A 211 8.19 -1.58 24.96
N GLU A 212 8.37 -1.06 26.18
CA GLU A 212 9.16 0.15 26.43
C GLU A 212 10.65 -0.03 26.05
N ALA A 213 11.24 -1.20 26.32
CA ALA A 213 12.63 -1.51 25.96
C ALA A 213 12.85 -1.64 24.45
N LEU A 214 11.80 -1.95 23.68
CA LEU A 214 11.83 -2.07 22.23
C LEU A 214 11.26 -0.83 21.52
N ALA A 215 10.72 0.13 22.26
CA ALA A 215 10.18 1.36 21.69
C ALA A 215 11.27 2.19 21.00
N GLY A 216 10.94 2.75 19.84
CA GLY A 216 11.85 3.58 19.06
C GLY A 216 11.07 4.44 18.06
N GLU A 217 11.79 5.29 17.34
CA GLU A 217 11.21 6.07 16.25
C GLU A 217 10.90 5.18 15.04
N PHE A 218 9.79 5.47 14.37
CA PHE A 218 9.40 4.76 13.16
C PHE A 218 10.20 5.29 11.97
N GLU A 219 11.16 4.51 11.51
CA GLU A 219 11.98 4.79 10.34
C GLU A 219 11.63 3.76 9.24
N PRO A 220 10.79 4.12 8.24
CA PRO A 220 10.33 3.19 7.21
C PRO A 220 11.47 2.50 6.45
N GLU A 221 12.60 3.17 6.26
CA GLU A 221 13.76 2.67 5.51
C GLU A 221 14.44 1.45 6.18
N LYS A 222 14.19 1.23 7.47
CA LYS A 222 14.69 0.04 8.21
C LYS A 222 13.99 -1.25 7.79
N TYR A 223 12.78 -1.14 7.22
CA TYR A 223 11.96 -2.30 6.86
C TYR A 223 12.08 -2.59 5.37
N LYS A 224 12.72 -3.70 5.03
CA LYS A 224 12.94 -4.16 3.65
C LYS A 224 12.06 -5.34 3.32
N ASP A 225 11.61 -5.42 2.08
CA ASP A 225 10.94 -6.62 1.55
C ASP A 225 11.99 -7.71 1.23
N THR A 226 12.31 -8.51 2.24
CA THR A 226 13.27 -9.62 2.12
C THR A 226 12.82 -10.69 1.13
N TYR A 227 11.51 -10.88 0.94
CA TYR A 227 11.01 -11.80 -0.07
C TYR A 227 11.37 -11.32 -1.48
N ARG A 228 11.17 -10.04 -1.75
CA ARG A 228 11.54 -9.42 -3.04
C ARG A 228 13.04 -9.52 -3.29
N GLU A 229 13.87 -9.22 -2.30
CA GLU A 229 15.33 -9.35 -2.40
C GLU A 229 15.75 -10.79 -2.71
N ASN A 230 15.24 -11.76 -1.97
CA ASN A 230 15.53 -13.18 -2.18
C ASN A 230 15.07 -13.65 -3.56
N LEU A 231 13.90 -13.20 -4.01
CA LEU A 231 13.35 -13.56 -5.31
C LEU A 231 14.20 -12.99 -6.46
N LEU A 232 14.68 -11.74 -6.35
CA LEU A 232 15.61 -11.16 -7.32
C LEU A 232 16.94 -11.91 -7.35
N GLN A 233 17.52 -12.27 -6.20
CA GLN A 233 18.74 -13.08 -6.12
C GLN A 233 18.55 -14.44 -6.78
N MET A 234 17.41 -15.09 -6.55
CA MET A 234 17.08 -16.37 -7.19
C MET A 234 16.99 -16.23 -8.72
N ILE A 235 16.35 -15.14 -9.22
CA ILE A 235 16.25 -14.88 -10.66
C ILE A 235 17.64 -14.69 -11.27
N GLU A 236 18.51 -13.90 -10.64
CA GLU A 236 19.88 -13.69 -11.12
C GLU A 236 20.71 -14.99 -11.10
N ALA A 237 20.61 -15.79 -10.04
CA ALA A 237 21.27 -17.10 -9.97
C ALA A 237 20.81 -18.03 -11.12
N LYS A 238 19.49 -18.08 -11.39
CA LYS A 238 18.95 -18.85 -12.52
C LYS A 238 19.41 -18.34 -13.88
N LYS A 239 19.50 -17.04 -14.08
CA LYS A 239 20.05 -16.44 -15.31
C LYS A 239 21.51 -16.84 -15.52
N ALA A 240 22.29 -16.96 -14.43
CA ALA A 240 23.67 -17.40 -14.45
C ALA A 240 23.85 -18.94 -14.55
N GLY A 241 22.75 -19.71 -14.61
CA GLY A 241 22.79 -21.19 -14.65
C GLY A 241 23.22 -21.84 -13.32
N GLN A 242 23.11 -21.11 -12.22
CA GLN A 242 23.46 -21.60 -10.88
C GLN A 242 22.26 -22.30 -10.22
N GLU A 243 22.55 -23.28 -9.36
CA GLU A 243 21.52 -23.97 -8.59
C GLU A 243 20.97 -23.09 -7.47
N VAL A 244 19.65 -23.06 -7.32
CA VAL A 244 18.99 -22.22 -6.30
C VAL A 244 19.09 -22.92 -4.95
N VAL A 245 19.74 -22.30 -3.99
CA VAL A 245 19.79 -22.75 -2.60
C VAL A 245 18.51 -22.29 -1.89
N ALA A 246 17.77 -23.23 -1.32
CA ALA A 246 16.56 -22.92 -0.55
C ALA A 246 16.90 -22.07 0.69
N THR A 247 16.10 -21.04 0.94
CA THR A 247 16.17 -20.26 2.18
C THR A 247 15.82 -21.20 3.36
N PRO A 248 16.60 -21.23 4.45
CA PRO A 248 16.30 -22.08 5.60
C PRO A 248 14.94 -21.70 6.21
N GLU A 249 14.10 -22.70 6.49
CA GLU A 249 12.82 -22.48 7.17
C GLU A 249 13.06 -21.89 8.57
N PRO A 250 12.28 -20.88 8.97
CA PRO A 250 12.36 -20.34 10.32
C PRO A 250 11.99 -21.43 11.33
N GLN A 251 12.87 -21.68 12.29
CA GLN A 251 12.58 -22.61 13.37
C GLN A 251 11.42 -22.06 14.23
N GLN A 252 10.33 -22.82 14.31
CA GLN A 252 9.23 -22.49 15.19
C GLN A 252 9.71 -22.49 16.63
N ALA A 253 9.55 -21.35 17.33
CA ALA A 253 9.81 -21.26 18.76
C ALA A 253 8.90 -22.24 19.51
N LYS A 254 9.47 -23.08 20.36
CA LYS A 254 8.68 -23.95 21.25
C LYS A 254 7.87 -23.08 22.20
N VAL A 255 6.61 -23.44 22.43
CA VAL A 255 5.75 -22.79 23.42
C VAL A 255 6.39 -22.98 24.80
N VAL A 256 7.00 -21.92 25.32
CA VAL A 256 7.59 -21.83 26.64
C VAL A 256 6.60 -21.13 27.57
N ASP A 257 6.76 -21.27 28.88
CA ASP A 257 6.03 -20.45 29.86
C ASP A 257 6.16 -18.96 29.51
N ILE A 258 5.03 -18.26 29.40
CA ILE A 258 4.96 -16.85 29.00
C ILE A 258 5.87 -15.98 29.85
N LEU A 259 5.91 -16.22 31.17
CA LEU A 259 6.76 -15.47 32.10
C LEU A 259 8.25 -15.67 31.85
N GLU A 260 8.69 -16.90 31.55
CA GLU A 260 10.08 -17.20 31.21
C GLU A 260 10.45 -16.61 29.85
N ALA A 261 9.56 -16.69 28.87
CA ALA A 261 9.76 -16.12 27.55
C ALA A 261 9.90 -14.59 27.61
N LEU A 262 9.05 -13.89 28.36
CA LEU A 262 9.12 -12.44 28.57
C LEU A 262 10.42 -12.00 29.24
N LYS A 263 10.86 -12.73 30.29
CA LYS A 263 12.13 -12.46 30.97
C LYS A 263 13.34 -12.65 30.04
N ALA A 264 13.34 -13.72 29.27
CA ALA A 264 14.42 -14.00 28.32
C ALA A 264 14.48 -12.91 27.21
N SER A 265 13.34 -12.52 26.66
CA SER A 265 13.24 -11.46 25.64
C SER A 265 13.70 -10.11 26.17
N LEU A 266 13.30 -9.75 27.42
CA LEU A 266 13.73 -8.51 28.05
C LEU A 266 15.25 -8.49 28.31
N ALA A 267 15.83 -9.64 28.68
CA ALA A 267 17.28 -9.77 28.85
C ALA A 267 18.05 -9.62 27.54
N MET A 268 17.46 -10.08 26.41
CA MET A 268 18.02 -9.89 25.07
C MET A 268 17.89 -8.43 24.60
N ALA A 269 16.74 -7.79 24.80
CA ALA A 269 16.49 -6.40 24.42
C ALA A 269 17.44 -5.40 25.14
N LYS A 270 17.87 -5.72 26.36
CA LYS A 270 18.82 -4.89 27.16
C LYS A 270 20.27 -5.08 26.73
N LYS A 271 20.61 -6.06 25.90
CA LYS A 271 21.96 -6.19 25.33
C LYS A 271 22.02 -5.33 24.08
N PRO A 272 23.04 -4.44 23.92
CA PRO A 272 23.23 -3.71 22.66
C PRO A 272 23.36 -4.75 21.53
N VAL A 273 22.63 -4.52 20.43
CA VAL A 273 22.73 -5.34 19.22
C VAL A 273 24.16 -5.18 18.72
N ALA A 274 25.02 -6.17 19.03
CA ALA A 274 26.30 -6.28 18.35
C ALA A 274 25.96 -6.50 16.86
N SER A 275 26.47 -5.59 16.02
CA SER A 275 26.32 -5.63 14.56
C SER A 275 26.45 -7.06 14.07
N ALA A 276 25.46 -7.51 13.30
CA ALA A 276 25.52 -8.79 12.59
C ALA A 276 26.57 -8.64 11.46
N GLU A 277 27.84 -8.79 11.83
CA GLU A 277 28.96 -8.89 10.90
C GLU A 277 29.58 -10.29 11.09
N GLU A 278 29.75 -10.95 9.96
CA GLU A 278 30.47 -12.21 9.76
C GLU A 278 29.82 -13.53 10.20
N ALA A 279 29.17 -14.15 9.21
CA ALA A 279 29.06 -15.62 9.19
C ALA A 279 30.47 -16.24 9.01
N PRO A 280 30.84 -17.26 9.80
CA PRO A 280 32.16 -17.88 9.69
C PRO A 280 32.32 -18.61 8.35
N PRO A 281 33.52 -18.59 7.73
CA PRO A 281 33.76 -19.18 6.44
C PRO A 281 33.59 -20.72 6.49
N ALA A 282 32.88 -21.24 5.48
CA ALA A 282 32.66 -22.68 5.30
C ALA A 282 33.96 -23.46 5.32
N ARG A 283 34.13 -24.39 6.26
CA ARG A 283 35.24 -25.34 6.33
C ARG A 283 35.24 -26.21 5.07
N LYS A 284 36.27 -26.07 4.24
CA LYS A 284 36.57 -26.99 3.15
C LYS A 284 36.82 -28.38 3.75
N ARG A 285 35.96 -29.34 3.42
CA ARG A 285 36.26 -30.77 3.68
C ARG A 285 37.38 -31.20 2.74
N ALA A 286 38.54 -31.56 3.30
CA ALA A 286 39.61 -32.24 2.59
C ALA A 286 39.13 -33.63 2.21
N ARG A 287 39.30 -33.97 0.92
CA ARG A 287 39.19 -35.34 0.44
C ARG A 287 40.49 -36.09 0.90
N GLY A 288 40.30 -37.17 1.62
CA GLY A 288 41.21 -38.28 1.76
C GLY A 288 40.57 -39.50 1.10
#